data_7eb3a7a8c45770e9296d13e1d8f6deeb
#
_entry.id   7eb3a7a8c45770e9296d13e1d8f6deeb
#
_cell.length_a   1.000
_cell.length_b   1.000
_cell.length_c   1.000
_cell.angle_alpha   90.00
_cell.angle_beta   90.00
_cell.angle_gamma   90.00
#
_symmetry.space_group_name_H-M   'P 1'
#
loop_
_entity.id
_entity.type
_entity.pdbx_description
1 polymer ?
#
loop_
_entity_poly.entity_id
_entity_poly.type
_entity_poly.pdbx_seq_one_letter_code
_entity_poly.pdbx_strand_id
1 'polypeptide(L)'
;LKALTGAGSGLILVAVLAVFVIGCQDPPLVALDNAKRALDKASRGGALHYSEKTYRSAEKLVQAGWMEMARQNGRLAPFRNYKAADSILKLALTTANKAASETENQIKNLDSLARSERGDLQKDLLEWREALNGALIRYRLEYLWNEAELAFRTSEKLIFNREYEAARQTAADGRLTLRKMAAIMDDYINDEAQKIHVWRRWVAETVAQSRDEGGHAVIIDKSKHIAYLIQNGNVIHKYDCELGFNPAHQKLFSGDGATPEGKYTISVVKTNGHSKYYKALLLNYPNATDRARFSENKARGVISRRARIGGLIEIHGEGGRNRDWTEGCVALTNKEMDHLMRYVSTGTPVTIVRRSDQWP
;
A
#
# COMPACT_ATOMS: atom_id res chain seq x y z
N LEU A 1 12.04 118.60 -5.06
CA LEU A 1 10.74 118.18 -5.55
C LEU A 1 10.70 116.69 -5.77
N LYS A 2 9.80 116.07 -5.05
CA LYS A 2 9.10 114.80 -5.29
C LYS A 2 9.89 113.46 -5.49
N ALA A 3 9.77 112.71 -4.49
CA ALA A 3 9.94 111.30 -4.44
C ALA A 3 9.05 110.49 -5.44
N LEU A 4 9.53 109.38 -5.87
CA LEU A 4 8.68 108.25 -6.29
C LEU A 4 9.41 106.96 -5.91
N THR A 5 8.73 106.30 -5.07
CA THR A 5 9.06 105.11 -4.32
C THR A 5 9.04 103.90 -5.21
N GLY A 6 10.03 103.03 -5.02
CA GLY A 6 10.02 101.69 -5.54
C GLY A 6 9.30 100.71 -4.62
N ALA A 7 8.15 100.24 -5.04
CA ALA A 7 7.42 99.18 -4.39
C ALA A 7 7.15 98.01 -5.39
N GLY A 8 8.19 97.27 -5.75
CA GLY A 8 8.05 96.21 -6.77
C GLY A 8 8.85 94.93 -6.51
N SER A 9 9.81 95.01 -5.60
CA SER A 9 10.79 93.87 -5.41
C SER A 9 10.43 92.86 -4.32
N GLY A 10 9.44 93.19 -3.45
CA GLY A 10 9.08 92.32 -2.31
C GLY A 10 8.09 91.18 -2.65
N LEU A 11 7.24 91.39 -3.65
CA LEU A 11 6.19 90.38 -3.99
C LEU A 11 6.70 89.19 -4.81
N ILE A 12 7.76 89.35 -5.59
CA ILE A 12 8.34 88.28 -6.40
C ILE A 12 9.13 87.31 -5.50
N LEU A 13 9.79 87.76 -4.45
CA LEU A 13 10.57 86.93 -3.52
C LEU A 13 9.68 86.05 -2.64
N VAL A 14 8.51 86.57 -2.21
CA VAL A 14 7.54 85.79 -1.42
C VAL A 14 6.81 84.75 -2.28
N ALA A 15 6.51 85.05 -3.54
CA ALA A 15 5.91 84.04 -4.44
C ALA A 15 6.88 82.91 -4.78
N VAL A 16 8.18 83.15 -4.91
CA VAL A 16 9.20 82.11 -5.15
C VAL A 16 9.42 81.29 -3.89
N LEU A 17 9.38 81.82 -2.67
CA LEU A 17 9.47 81.07 -1.44
C LEU A 17 8.23 80.26 -1.17
N ALA A 18 7.02 80.69 -1.54
CA ALA A 18 5.79 79.90 -1.38
C ALA A 18 5.74 78.72 -2.35
N VAL A 19 6.35 78.80 -3.53
CA VAL A 19 6.48 77.69 -4.46
C VAL A 19 7.46 76.61 -3.92
N PHE A 20 8.48 76.98 -3.13
CA PHE A 20 9.46 76.06 -2.53
C PHE A 20 8.90 75.22 -1.39
N VAL A 21 7.86 75.70 -0.71
CA VAL A 21 7.26 74.94 0.45
C VAL A 21 6.22 73.90 0.01
N ILE A 22 5.65 74.05 -1.21
CA ILE A 22 4.58 73.13 -1.71
C ILE A 22 5.14 71.90 -2.41
N GLY A 23 6.45 71.73 -2.59
CA GLY A 23 7.04 70.70 -3.46
C GLY A 23 7.83 69.57 -2.79
N CYS A 24 8.05 69.58 -1.46
CA CYS A 24 8.81 68.57 -0.84
C CYS A 24 7.87 67.36 -0.44
N GLN A 25 7.78 66.40 -1.32
CA GLN A 25 7.15 65.09 -0.98
C GLN A 25 8.23 64.17 -0.37
N ASP A 26 7.89 63.53 0.74
CA ASP A 26 8.75 62.50 1.34
C ASP A 26 8.67 61.19 0.56
N PRO A 27 9.80 60.48 0.41
CA PRO A 27 9.80 59.18 -0.26
C PRO A 27 8.93 58.17 0.52
N PRO A 28 8.15 57.31 -0.17
CA PRO A 28 7.23 56.36 0.45
C PRO A 28 7.95 55.16 1.09
N LEU A 29 8.83 55.41 2.06
CA LEU A 29 9.63 54.38 2.75
C LEU A 29 8.77 53.37 3.50
N VAL A 30 7.67 53.82 4.10
CA VAL A 30 6.72 52.94 4.80
C VAL A 30 6.05 51.97 3.82
N ALA A 31 5.64 52.45 2.62
CA ALA A 31 5.05 51.56 1.62
C ALA A 31 6.05 50.55 1.08
N LEU A 32 7.31 50.95 0.90
CA LEU A 32 8.39 50.04 0.49
C LEU A 32 8.66 48.97 1.55
N ASP A 33 8.76 49.36 2.81
CA ASP A 33 8.98 48.41 3.93
C ASP A 33 7.81 47.41 4.06
N ASN A 34 6.57 47.92 4.00
CA ASN A 34 5.38 47.05 4.03
C ASN A 34 5.34 46.06 2.85
N ALA A 35 5.65 46.51 1.65
CA ALA A 35 5.69 45.64 0.47
C ALA A 35 6.79 44.56 0.58
N LYS A 36 7.99 44.92 1.07
CA LYS A 36 9.09 43.99 1.31
C LYS A 36 8.74 42.97 2.41
N ARG A 37 8.15 43.41 3.52
CA ARG A 37 7.72 42.50 4.59
C ARG A 37 6.65 41.51 4.11
N ALA A 38 5.69 41.97 3.30
CA ALA A 38 4.66 41.09 2.75
C ALA A 38 5.26 40.07 1.78
N LEU A 39 6.21 40.49 0.93
CA LEU A 39 6.93 39.60 0.02
C LEU A 39 7.75 38.57 0.77
N ASP A 40 8.45 38.94 1.83
CA ASP A 40 9.22 38.06 2.70
C ASP A 40 8.30 37.06 3.44
N LYS A 41 7.16 37.54 3.95
CA LYS A 41 6.13 36.65 4.55
C LYS A 41 5.62 35.60 3.54
N ALA A 42 5.31 36.01 2.30
CA ALA A 42 4.87 35.09 1.25
C ALA A 42 5.96 34.07 0.91
N SER A 43 7.23 34.53 0.81
CA SER A 43 8.38 33.64 0.55
C SER A 43 8.54 32.57 1.65
N ARG A 44 8.53 32.99 2.92
CA ARG A 44 8.60 32.05 4.07
C ARG A 44 7.43 31.11 4.13
N GLY A 45 6.25 31.52 3.65
CA GLY A 45 5.08 30.66 3.52
C GLY A 45 5.16 29.64 2.39
N GLY A 46 6.18 29.69 1.53
CA GLY A 46 6.36 28.78 0.40
C GLY A 46 5.78 29.28 -0.93
N ALA A 47 5.52 30.58 -1.08
CA ALA A 47 4.90 31.15 -2.29
C ALA A 47 5.70 30.90 -3.56
N LEU A 48 7.03 30.75 -3.47
CA LEU A 48 7.89 30.37 -4.59
C LEU A 48 7.55 28.96 -5.15
N HIS A 49 7.00 28.09 -4.33
CA HIS A 49 6.62 26.75 -4.74
C HIS A 49 5.13 26.66 -5.11
N TYR A 50 4.25 27.26 -4.30
CA TYR A 50 2.80 27.08 -4.41
C TYR A 50 2.07 28.17 -5.20
N SER A 51 2.65 29.39 -5.34
CA SER A 51 2.07 30.52 -6.06
C SER A 51 3.14 31.37 -6.79
N GLU A 52 4.10 30.68 -7.42
CA GLU A 52 5.30 31.30 -8.03
C GLU A 52 4.96 32.49 -8.93
N LYS A 53 3.98 32.38 -9.83
CA LYS A 53 3.61 33.41 -10.78
C LYS A 53 3.20 34.72 -10.07
N THR A 54 2.36 34.61 -9.05
CA THR A 54 1.87 35.75 -8.27
C THR A 54 2.99 36.34 -7.42
N TYR A 55 3.83 35.48 -6.80
CA TYR A 55 4.99 35.88 -6.04
C TYR A 55 6.01 36.67 -6.91
N ARG A 56 6.37 36.14 -8.08
CA ARG A 56 7.29 36.80 -9.02
C ARG A 56 6.75 38.12 -9.54
N SER A 57 5.42 38.23 -9.70
CA SER A 57 4.78 39.50 -10.05
C SER A 57 4.95 40.56 -8.93
N ALA A 58 4.75 40.15 -7.66
CA ALA A 58 4.96 41.04 -6.52
C ALA A 58 6.42 41.47 -6.38
N GLU A 59 7.37 40.55 -6.56
CA GLU A 59 8.81 40.85 -6.54
C GLU A 59 9.21 41.91 -7.59
N LYS A 60 8.73 41.77 -8.84
CA LYS A 60 8.94 42.74 -9.90
C LYS A 60 8.34 44.10 -9.56
N LEU A 61 7.17 44.13 -8.94
CA LEU A 61 6.54 45.39 -8.52
C LEU A 61 7.31 46.08 -7.40
N VAL A 62 7.84 45.34 -6.41
CA VAL A 62 8.74 45.92 -5.38
C VAL A 62 9.96 46.53 -6.02
N GLN A 63 10.59 45.84 -6.96
CA GLN A 63 11.76 46.36 -7.68
C GLN A 63 11.42 47.60 -8.50
N ALA A 64 10.30 47.61 -9.24
CA ALA A 64 9.85 48.75 -10.01
C ALA A 64 9.55 49.97 -9.13
N GLY A 65 8.88 49.79 -8.00
CA GLY A 65 8.62 50.84 -7.03
C GLY A 65 9.90 51.44 -6.43
N TRP A 66 10.88 50.61 -6.13
CA TRP A 66 12.20 51.05 -5.65
C TRP A 66 12.95 51.82 -6.73
N MET A 67 12.96 51.36 -8.00
CA MET A 67 13.58 52.04 -9.11
C MET A 67 12.94 53.41 -9.37
N GLU A 68 11.61 53.51 -9.29
CA GLU A 68 10.91 54.79 -9.45
C GLU A 68 11.24 55.76 -8.31
N MET A 69 11.33 55.29 -7.05
CA MET A 69 11.83 56.09 -5.93
C MET A 69 13.24 56.61 -6.18
N ALA A 70 14.17 55.74 -6.62
CA ALA A 70 15.55 56.15 -6.93
C ALA A 70 15.60 57.20 -8.04
N ARG A 71 14.78 57.05 -9.08
CA ARG A 71 14.64 58.03 -10.18
C ARG A 71 14.17 59.40 -9.67
N GLN A 72 13.20 59.44 -8.75
CA GLN A 72 12.70 60.68 -8.17
C GLN A 72 13.74 61.30 -7.23
N ASN A 73 14.49 60.49 -6.45
CA ASN A 73 15.56 60.98 -5.59
C ASN A 73 16.68 61.68 -6.35
N GLY A 74 16.94 61.34 -7.61
CA GLY A 74 17.89 62.01 -8.50
C GLY A 74 17.43 63.39 -9.01
N ARG A 75 16.18 63.80 -8.76
CA ARG A 75 15.64 65.08 -9.12
C ARG A 75 15.87 66.14 -8.02
N LEU A 76 15.90 67.42 -8.38
CA LEU A 76 15.90 68.52 -7.42
C LEU A 76 14.62 68.43 -6.54
N ALA A 77 14.73 68.71 -5.26
CA ALA A 77 13.67 68.49 -4.27
C ALA A 77 12.28 69.06 -4.67
N PRO A 78 12.15 70.28 -5.23
CA PRO A 78 10.87 70.84 -5.64
C PRO A 78 10.16 70.09 -6.77
N PHE A 79 10.90 69.24 -7.51
CA PHE A 79 10.40 68.52 -8.69
C PHE A 79 10.23 67.02 -8.43
N ARG A 80 10.35 66.54 -7.17
CA ARG A 80 10.13 65.17 -6.78
C ARG A 80 8.63 64.87 -6.68
N ASN A 81 8.23 63.77 -7.31
CA ASN A 81 6.85 63.28 -7.22
C ASN A 81 6.82 61.76 -7.04
N TYR A 82 6.53 61.32 -5.85
CA TYR A 82 6.53 59.88 -5.48
C TYR A 82 5.18 59.18 -5.65
N LYS A 83 4.12 59.84 -6.18
CA LYS A 83 2.80 59.24 -6.35
C LYS A 83 2.83 57.92 -7.12
N ALA A 84 3.61 57.88 -8.21
CA ALA A 84 3.77 56.67 -9.02
C ALA A 84 4.47 55.53 -8.22
N ALA A 85 5.56 55.86 -7.50
CA ALA A 85 6.26 54.90 -6.67
C ALA A 85 5.36 54.34 -5.55
N ASP A 86 4.61 55.24 -4.87
CA ASP A 86 3.66 54.82 -3.82
C ASP A 86 2.56 53.89 -4.36
N SER A 87 1.99 54.23 -5.54
CA SER A 87 0.98 53.37 -6.18
C SER A 87 1.52 52.01 -6.57
N ILE A 88 2.75 51.93 -7.13
CA ILE A 88 3.41 50.69 -7.49
C ILE A 88 3.69 49.86 -6.22
N LEU A 89 4.17 50.47 -5.13
CA LEU A 89 4.46 49.77 -3.89
C LEU A 89 3.18 49.27 -3.17
N LYS A 90 2.08 50.00 -3.25
CA LYS A 90 0.77 49.55 -2.77
C LYS A 90 0.26 48.36 -3.58
N LEU A 91 0.44 48.37 -4.90
CA LEU A 91 0.12 47.24 -5.75
C LEU A 91 1.03 46.03 -5.45
N ALA A 92 2.32 46.26 -5.18
CA ALA A 92 3.24 45.22 -4.75
C ALA A 92 2.79 44.57 -3.45
N LEU A 93 2.40 45.34 -2.45
CA LEU A 93 1.86 44.86 -1.17
C LEU A 93 0.62 43.97 -1.35
N THR A 94 -0.36 44.45 -2.13
CA THR A 94 -1.59 43.67 -2.38
C THR A 94 -1.29 42.40 -3.14
N THR A 95 -0.38 42.44 -4.11
CA THR A 95 0.03 41.27 -4.91
C THR A 95 0.80 40.25 -4.05
N ALA A 96 1.69 40.71 -3.15
CA ALA A 96 2.39 39.83 -2.21
C ALA A 96 1.43 39.17 -1.21
N ASN A 97 0.45 39.90 -0.68
CA ASN A 97 -0.58 39.35 0.17
C ASN A 97 -1.46 38.32 -0.56
N LYS A 98 -1.77 38.58 -1.84
CA LYS A 98 -2.47 37.63 -2.71
C LYS A 98 -1.66 36.34 -2.88
N ALA A 99 -0.35 36.43 -3.14
CA ALA A 99 0.52 35.27 -3.25
C ALA A 99 0.53 34.45 -1.95
N ALA A 100 0.57 35.10 -0.77
CA ALA A 100 0.51 34.44 0.50
C ALA A 100 -0.84 33.70 0.71
N SER A 101 -1.95 34.32 0.37
CA SER A 101 -3.29 33.70 0.47
C SER A 101 -3.46 32.52 -0.51
N GLU A 102 -3.01 32.67 -1.74
CA GLU A 102 -3.03 31.55 -2.73
C GLU A 102 -2.21 30.37 -2.23
N THR A 103 -1.03 30.63 -1.67
CA THR A 103 -0.17 29.60 -1.07
C THR A 103 -0.87 28.86 0.07
N GLU A 104 -1.48 29.59 1.00
CA GLU A 104 -2.20 28.99 2.13
C GLU A 104 -3.35 28.09 1.65
N ASN A 105 -4.12 28.56 0.65
CA ASN A 105 -5.21 27.80 0.07
C ASN A 105 -4.71 26.53 -0.64
N GLN A 106 -3.60 26.63 -1.39
CA GLN A 106 -2.98 25.47 -2.05
C GLN A 106 -2.52 24.43 -1.02
N ILE A 107 -1.84 24.85 0.04
CA ILE A 107 -1.38 23.97 1.11
C ILE A 107 -2.57 23.27 1.78
N LYS A 108 -3.63 24.01 2.12
CA LYS A 108 -4.85 23.42 2.73
C LYS A 108 -5.50 22.40 1.80
N ASN A 109 -5.57 22.69 0.50
CA ASN A 109 -6.12 21.76 -0.48
C ASN A 109 -5.29 20.47 -0.58
N LEU A 110 -3.96 20.61 -0.70
CA LEU A 110 -3.06 19.44 -0.77
C LEU A 110 -3.08 18.61 0.51
N ASP A 111 -3.11 19.23 1.70
CA ASP A 111 -3.27 18.51 2.97
C ASP A 111 -4.59 17.73 3.01
N SER A 112 -5.69 18.36 2.60
CA SER A 112 -6.99 17.69 2.54
C SER A 112 -7.00 16.50 1.59
N LEU A 113 -6.44 16.65 0.39
CA LEU A 113 -6.34 15.57 -0.60
C LEU A 113 -5.46 14.42 -0.11
N ALA A 114 -4.31 14.74 0.51
CA ALA A 114 -3.41 13.72 1.05
C ALA A 114 -4.07 12.92 2.18
N ARG A 115 -4.79 13.59 3.09
CA ARG A 115 -5.53 12.91 4.17
C ARG A 115 -6.70 12.08 3.66
N SER A 116 -7.40 12.54 2.63
CA SER A 116 -8.48 11.80 1.99
C SER A 116 -7.95 10.50 1.36
N GLU A 117 -6.89 10.58 0.55
CA GLU A 117 -6.31 9.40 -0.11
C GLU A 117 -5.75 8.40 0.90
N ARG A 118 -5.11 8.89 1.98
CA ARG A 118 -4.67 8.03 3.08
C ARG A 118 -5.86 7.38 3.81
N GLY A 119 -6.94 8.12 4.02
CA GLY A 119 -8.17 7.60 4.63
C GLY A 119 -8.80 6.48 3.81
N ASP A 120 -8.84 6.63 2.49
CA ASP A 120 -9.30 5.60 1.57
C ASP A 120 -8.42 4.35 1.64
N LEU A 121 -7.08 4.52 1.65
CA LEU A 121 -6.16 3.39 1.83
C LEU A 121 -6.38 2.69 3.18
N GLN A 122 -6.64 3.43 4.26
CA GLN A 122 -6.93 2.85 5.57
C GLN A 122 -8.19 1.98 5.54
N LYS A 123 -9.24 2.47 4.89
CA LYS A 123 -10.49 1.72 4.72
C LYS A 123 -10.25 0.43 3.95
N ASP A 124 -9.58 0.52 2.79
CA ASP A 124 -9.26 -0.64 1.96
C ASP A 124 -8.42 -1.67 2.75
N LEU A 125 -7.45 -1.23 3.56
CA LEU A 125 -6.65 -2.11 4.42
C LEU A 125 -7.49 -2.82 5.50
N LEU A 126 -8.49 -2.16 6.08
CA LEU A 126 -9.37 -2.79 7.07
C LEU A 126 -10.22 -3.89 6.42
N GLU A 127 -10.80 -3.64 5.25
CA GLU A 127 -11.55 -4.64 4.49
C GLU A 127 -10.69 -5.86 4.13
N TRP A 128 -9.47 -5.63 3.66
CA TRP A 128 -8.53 -6.70 3.33
C TRP A 128 -8.08 -7.50 4.55
N ARG A 129 -7.93 -6.88 5.71
CA ARG A 129 -7.58 -7.58 6.95
C ARG A 129 -8.61 -8.65 7.29
N GLU A 130 -9.90 -8.33 7.15
CA GLU A 130 -10.99 -9.28 7.38
C GLU A 130 -10.99 -10.39 6.33
N ALA A 131 -10.83 -10.04 5.05
CA ALA A 131 -10.81 -11.00 3.95
C ALA A 131 -9.64 -12.00 4.04
N LEU A 132 -8.51 -11.58 4.58
CA LEU A 132 -7.32 -12.42 4.75
C LEU A 132 -7.35 -13.26 6.03
N ASN A 133 -8.29 -13.01 6.93
CA ASN A 133 -8.37 -13.76 8.19
C ASN A 133 -8.77 -15.21 7.92
N GLY A 134 -7.88 -16.17 8.26
CA GLY A 134 -8.09 -17.57 8.01
C GLY A 134 -8.02 -18.04 6.54
N ALA A 135 -7.76 -17.13 5.60
CA ALA A 135 -7.66 -17.48 4.20
C ALA A 135 -6.33 -18.19 3.87
N LEU A 136 -6.39 -19.36 3.22
CA LEU A 136 -5.21 -20.09 2.77
C LEU A 136 -4.27 -19.26 1.89
N ILE A 137 -4.82 -18.35 1.09
CA ILE A 137 -4.06 -17.51 0.16
C ILE A 137 -3.26 -16.40 0.87
N ARG A 138 -3.48 -16.18 2.16
CA ARG A 138 -2.83 -15.12 2.94
C ARG A 138 -1.31 -15.08 2.74
N TYR A 139 -0.64 -16.22 2.80
CA TYR A 139 0.81 -16.30 2.63
C TYR A 139 1.30 -15.70 1.31
N ARG A 140 0.58 -15.98 0.21
CA ARG A 140 0.93 -15.43 -1.11
C ARG A 140 0.73 -13.92 -1.19
N LEU A 141 -0.21 -13.37 -0.44
CA LEU A 141 -0.57 -11.95 -0.44
C LEU A 141 0.19 -11.15 0.62
N GLU A 142 0.88 -11.81 1.56
CA GLU A 142 1.51 -11.18 2.71
C GLU A 142 2.55 -10.12 2.31
N TYR A 143 3.33 -10.36 1.26
CA TYR A 143 4.29 -9.37 0.76
C TYR A 143 3.59 -8.09 0.29
N LEU A 144 2.56 -8.23 -0.55
CA LEU A 144 1.78 -7.09 -1.05
C LEU A 144 1.03 -6.38 0.08
N TRP A 145 0.51 -7.14 1.02
CA TRP A 145 -0.11 -6.59 2.22
C TRP A 145 0.86 -5.70 3.00
N ASN A 146 2.06 -6.20 3.28
CA ASN A 146 3.09 -5.45 4.00
C ASN A 146 3.54 -4.21 3.24
N GLU A 147 3.62 -4.27 1.90
CA GLU A 147 3.90 -3.13 1.04
C GLU A 147 2.82 -2.04 1.15
N ALA A 148 1.55 -2.42 1.10
CA ALA A 148 0.43 -1.48 1.24
C ALA A 148 0.36 -0.87 2.66
N GLU A 149 0.61 -1.67 3.70
CA GLU A 149 0.68 -1.19 5.08
C GLU A 149 1.85 -0.22 5.30
N LEU A 150 3.01 -0.49 4.70
CA LEU A 150 4.14 0.41 4.72
C LEU A 150 3.81 1.74 4.02
N ALA A 151 3.12 1.70 2.88
CA ALA A 151 2.67 2.90 2.17
C ALA A 151 1.74 3.76 3.05
N PHE A 152 0.82 3.13 3.77
CA PHE A 152 -0.06 3.81 4.72
C PHE A 152 0.72 4.54 5.83
N ARG A 153 1.68 3.87 6.45
CA ARG A 153 2.52 4.46 7.52
C ARG A 153 3.44 5.56 6.97
N THR A 154 3.99 5.36 5.78
CA THR A 154 4.86 6.34 5.13
C THR A 154 4.09 7.60 4.75
N SER A 155 2.86 7.47 4.20
CA SER A 155 2.02 8.61 3.87
C SER A 155 1.68 9.47 5.09
N GLU A 156 1.48 8.86 6.27
CA GLU A 156 1.28 9.59 7.52
C GLU A 156 2.48 10.45 7.90
N LYS A 157 3.68 9.88 7.82
CA LYS A 157 4.94 10.60 8.09
C LYS A 157 5.14 11.76 7.13
N LEU A 158 4.83 11.56 5.84
CA LEU A 158 4.94 12.61 4.82
C LEU A 158 3.93 13.75 5.08
N ILE A 159 2.69 13.45 5.49
CA ILE A 159 1.71 14.47 5.93
C ILE A 159 2.26 15.27 7.11
N PHE A 160 2.83 14.59 8.11
CA PHE A 160 3.44 15.25 9.25
C PHE A 160 4.58 16.20 8.85
N ASN A 161 5.39 15.79 7.88
CA ASN A 161 6.47 16.59 7.31
C ASN A 161 6.00 17.68 6.33
N ARG A 162 4.69 17.80 6.06
CA ARG A 162 4.08 18.70 5.07
C ARG A 162 4.47 18.40 3.61
N GLU A 163 4.87 17.18 3.32
CA GLU A 163 5.19 16.68 1.98
C GLU A 163 3.92 16.08 1.33
N TYR A 164 2.89 16.92 1.16
CA TYR A 164 1.51 16.48 0.87
C TYR A 164 1.37 15.75 -0.46
N GLU A 165 2.05 16.21 -1.52
CA GLU A 165 1.96 15.55 -2.82
C GLU A 165 2.60 14.16 -2.80
N ALA A 166 3.77 14.04 -2.15
CA ALA A 166 4.42 12.75 -1.94
C ALA A 166 3.57 11.82 -1.07
N ALA A 167 2.92 12.36 -0.03
CA ALA A 167 2.00 11.60 0.82
C ALA A 167 0.82 11.04 0.03
N ARG A 168 0.19 11.87 -0.80
CA ARG A 168 -0.92 11.49 -1.67
C ARG A 168 -0.52 10.39 -2.64
N GLN A 169 0.62 10.56 -3.32
CA GLN A 169 1.13 9.57 -4.26
C GLN A 169 1.45 8.25 -3.56
N THR A 170 2.11 8.29 -2.40
CA THR A 170 2.43 7.07 -1.62
C THR A 170 1.17 6.32 -1.21
N ALA A 171 0.12 7.01 -0.76
CA ALA A 171 -1.14 6.38 -0.43
C ALA A 171 -1.84 5.76 -1.67
N ALA A 172 -1.81 6.47 -2.81
CA ALA A 172 -2.35 5.96 -4.07
C ALA A 172 -1.61 4.70 -4.56
N ASP A 173 -0.27 4.65 -4.39
CA ASP A 173 0.55 3.48 -4.71
C ASP A 173 0.19 2.28 -3.81
N GLY A 174 -0.06 2.52 -2.52
CA GLY A 174 -0.57 1.50 -1.60
C GLY A 174 -1.91 0.92 -2.06
N ARG A 175 -2.84 1.75 -2.50
CA ARG A 175 -4.12 1.30 -3.07
C ARG A 175 -3.95 0.54 -4.39
N LEU A 176 -2.97 0.93 -5.21
CA LEU A 176 -2.63 0.17 -6.41
C LEU A 176 -2.14 -1.24 -6.07
N THR A 177 -1.34 -1.36 -5.01
CA THR A 177 -0.88 -2.66 -4.49
C THR A 177 -2.05 -3.52 -4.00
N LEU A 178 -3.04 -2.95 -3.31
CA LEU A 178 -4.26 -3.67 -2.92
C LEU A 178 -5.09 -4.13 -4.14
N ARG A 179 -5.14 -3.35 -5.22
CA ARG A 179 -5.76 -3.79 -6.49
C ARG A 179 -5.05 -4.99 -7.12
N LYS A 180 -3.71 -5.06 -7.03
CA LYS A 180 -2.97 -6.27 -7.46
C LYS A 180 -3.33 -7.48 -6.60
N MET A 181 -3.52 -7.28 -5.29
CA MET A 181 -4.01 -8.33 -4.40
C MET A 181 -5.41 -8.82 -4.81
N ALA A 182 -6.31 -7.90 -5.18
CA ALA A 182 -7.65 -8.24 -5.65
C ALA A 182 -7.61 -9.16 -6.88
N ALA A 183 -6.79 -8.85 -7.88
CA ALA A 183 -6.65 -9.69 -9.06
C ALA A 183 -6.15 -11.11 -8.71
N ILE A 184 -5.20 -11.23 -7.78
CA ILE A 184 -4.70 -12.54 -7.32
C ILE A 184 -5.79 -13.31 -6.55
N MET A 185 -6.59 -12.62 -5.75
CA MET A 185 -7.72 -13.21 -5.02
C MET A 185 -8.80 -13.69 -5.98
N ASP A 186 -9.15 -12.90 -7.00
CA ASP A 186 -10.13 -13.28 -8.01
C ASP A 186 -9.70 -14.53 -8.78
N ASP A 187 -8.43 -14.62 -9.18
CA ASP A 187 -7.87 -15.82 -9.82
C ASP A 187 -7.98 -17.04 -8.89
N TYR A 188 -7.69 -16.87 -7.60
CA TYR A 188 -7.80 -17.93 -6.60
C TYR A 188 -9.24 -18.41 -6.42
N ILE A 189 -10.19 -17.49 -6.29
CA ILE A 189 -11.63 -17.79 -6.13
C ILE A 189 -12.16 -18.49 -7.38
N ASN A 190 -11.80 -18.03 -8.57
CA ASN A 190 -12.20 -18.62 -9.83
C ASN A 190 -11.65 -20.05 -10.00
N ASP A 191 -10.38 -20.29 -9.67
CA ASP A 191 -9.79 -21.63 -9.67
C ASP A 191 -10.50 -22.55 -8.67
N GLU A 192 -10.85 -22.06 -7.48
CA GLU A 192 -11.62 -22.81 -6.47
C GLU A 192 -13.02 -23.16 -6.99
N ALA A 193 -13.75 -22.18 -7.57
CA ALA A 193 -15.08 -22.38 -8.11
C ALA A 193 -15.11 -23.45 -9.24
N GLN A 194 -14.06 -23.49 -10.07
CA GLN A 194 -13.93 -24.51 -11.12
C GLN A 194 -13.62 -25.91 -10.56
N LYS A 195 -12.95 -26.00 -9.44
CA LYS A 195 -12.47 -27.30 -8.89
C LYS A 195 -13.33 -27.86 -7.77
N ILE A 196 -14.17 -27.08 -7.12
CA ILE A 196 -14.95 -27.49 -5.97
C ILE A 196 -15.75 -28.79 -6.19
N HIS A 197 -16.33 -28.95 -7.39
CA HIS A 197 -17.09 -30.15 -7.74
C HIS A 197 -16.20 -31.40 -7.85
N VAL A 198 -14.93 -31.25 -8.22
CA VAL A 198 -13.96 -32.34 -8.27
C VAL A 198 -13.60 -32.77 -6.85
N TRP A 199 -13.32 -31.81 -5.95
CA TRP A 199 -12.99 -32.11 -4.56
C TRP A 199 -14.15 -32.74 -3.81
N ARG A 200 -15.39 -32.25 -4.00
CA ARG A 200 -16.61 -32.87 -3.45
C ARG A 200 -16.75 -34.33 -3.88
N ARG A 201 -16.54 -34.58 -5.17
CA ARG A 201 -16.58 -35.96 -5.71
C ARG A 201 -15.50 -36.84 -5.06
N TRP A 202 -14.26 -36.36 -4.94
CA TRP A 202 -13.18 -37.13 -4.30
C TRP A 202 -13.49 -37.48 -2.83
N VAL A 203 -14.04 -36.51 -2.10
CA VAL A 203 -14.49 -36.72 -0.72
C VAL A 203 -15.57 -37.78 -0.67
N ALA A 204 -16.63 -37.66 -1.51
CA ALA A 204 -17.72 -38.61 -1.57
C ALA A 204 -17.25 -40.03 -1.96
N GLU A 205 -16.36 -40.16 -2.94
CA GLU A 205 -15.78 -41.44 -3.34
C GLU A 205 -14.97 -42.09 -2.22
N THR A 206 -14.18 -41.31 -1.47
CA THR A 206 -13.38 -41.83 -0.35
C THR A 206 -14.24 -42.25 0.81
N VAL A 207 -15.30 -41.51 1.11
CA VAL A 207 -16.30 -41.86 2.14
C VAL A 207 -17.05 -43.17 1.74
N ALA A 208 -17.49 -43.25 0.49
CA ALA A 208 -18.15 -44.44 -0.02
C ALA A 208 -17.22 -45.66 0.02
N GLN A 209 -15.96 -45.52 -0.41
CA GLN A 209 -14.97 -46.61 -0.34
C GLN A 209 -14.79 -47.08 1.11
N SER A 210 -14.64 -46.18 2.10
CA SER A 210 -14.54 -46.54 3.51
C SER A 210 -15.78 -47.29 4.02
N ARG A 211 -16.97 -46.94 3.51
CA ARG A 211 -18.23 -47.61 3.89
C ARG A 211 -18.32 -49.02 3.26
N ASP A 212 -18.06 -49.11 1.99
CA ASP A 212 -18.26 -50.35 1.22
C ASP A 212 -17.21 -51.40 1.58
N GLU A 213 -15.98 -50.99 1.87
CA GLU A 213 -14.89 -51.89 2.28
C GLU A 213 -14.83 -52.12 3.79
N GLY A 214 -15.65 -51.41 4.58
CA GLY A 214 -15.65 -51.51 6.05
C GLY A 214 -14.36 -51.01 6.70
N GLY A 215 -13.61 -50.16 5.99
CA GLY A 215 -12.25 -49.73 6.35
C GLY A 215 -12.13 -48.29 6.84
N HIS A 216 -10.88 -47.92 7.08
CA HIS A 216 -10.53 -46.54 7.44
C HIS A 216 -10.04 -45.73 6.22
N ALA A 217 -10.25 -44.45 6.25
CA ALA A 217 -9.68 -43.51 5.30
C ALA A 217 -9.30 -42.17 6.00
N VAL A 218 -8.44 -41.38 5.37
CA VAL A 218 -8.09 -40.04 5.85
C VAL A 218 -8.48 -39.04 4.78
N ILE A 219 -9.17 -37.94 5.18
CA ILE A 219 -9.47 -36.83 4.29
C ILE A 219 -8.88 -35.56 4.91
N ILE A 220 -8.06 -34.86 4.14
CA ILE A 220 -7.42 -33.60 4.56
C ILE A 220 -8.08 -32.46 3.83
N ASP A 221 -8.74 -31.56 4.57
CA ASP A 221 -9.27 -30.30 4.08
C ASP A 221 -8.28 -29.19 4.41
N LYS A 222 -7.57 -28.71 3.38
CA LYS A 222 -6.54 -27.70 3.55
C LYS A 222 -7.14 -26.38 4.04
N SER A 223 -8.34 -26.00 3.59
CA SER A 223 -8.99 -24.74 3.98
C SER A 223 -9.35 -24.66 5.46
N LYS A 224 -9.57 -25.81 6.08
CA LYS A 224 -9.91 -25.94 7.49
C LYS A 224 -8.72 -26.30 8.37
N HIS A 225 -7.58 -26.68 7.78
CA HIS A 225 -6.42 -27.26 8.48
C HIS A 225 -6.82 -28.46 9.34
N ILE A 226 -7.69 -29.33 8.78
CA ILE A 226 -8.20 -30.51 9.49
C ILE A 226 -7.94 -31.75 8.67
N ALA A 227 -7.39 -32.78 9.33
CA ALA A 227 -7.36 -34.16 8.85
C ALA A 227 -8.48 -34.95 9.54
N TYR A 228 -9.41 -35.47 8.73
CA TYR A 228 -10.55 -36.27 9.19
C TYR A 228 -10.21 -37.76 9.10
N LEU A 229 -10.40 -38.49 10.19
CA LEU A 229 -10.38 -39.95 10.19
C LEU A 229 -11.78 -40.47 9.93
N ILE A 230 -11.92 -41.25 8.88
CA ILE A 230 -13.17 -41.86 8.44
C ILE A 230 -13.14 -43.36 8.77
N GLN A 231 -14.24 -43.86 9.28
CA GLN A 231 -14.48 -45.30 9.46
C GLN A 231 -15.90 -45.65 9.05
N ASN A 232 -16.05 -46.66 8.19
CA ASN A 232 -17.36 -47.11 7.70
C ASN A 232 -18.22 -45.97 7.14
N GLY A 233 -17.58 -45.00 6.46
CA GLY A 233 -18.23 -43.85 5.86
C GLY A 233 -18.57 -42.70 6.82
N ASN A 234 -18.19 -42.79 8.11
CA ASN A 234 -18.45 -41.77 9.11
C ASN A 234 -17.16 -41.14 9.62
N VAL A 235 -17.22 -39.83 9.94
CA VAL A 235 -16.11 -39.14 10.62
C VAL A 235 -16.06 -39.61 12.08
N ILE A 236 -14.98 -40.27 12.47
CA ILE A 236 -14.78 -40.75 13.86
C ILE A 236 -13.83 -39.86 14.64
N HIS A 237 -12.95 -39.10 13.96
CA HIS A 237 -12.05 -38.13 14.61
C HIS A 237 -11.63 -37.02 13.68
N LYS A 238 -11.23 -35.88 14.27
CA LYS A 238 -10.69 -34.69 13.59
C LYS A 238 -9.37 -34.31 14.25
N TYR A 239 -8.35 -34.09 13.44
CA TYR A 239 -7.03 -33.62 13.88
C TYR A 239 -6.74 -32.27 13.29
N ASP A 240 -6.28 -31.31 14.08
CA ASP A 240 -5.72 -30.11 13.57
C ASP A 240 -4.42 -30.42 12.84
N CYS A 241 -4.19 -29.84 11.68
CA CYS A 241 -3.00 -30.11 10.89
C CYS A 241 -2.36 -28.84 10.34
N GLU A 242 -1.06 -28.91 10.15
CA GLU A 242 -0.27 -27.88 9.52
C GLU A 242 0.20 -28.38 8.15
N LEU A 243 0.27 -27.51 7.17
CA LEU A 243 0.46 -27.84 5.77
C LEU A 243 1.82 -27.34 5.26
N GLY A 244 2.04 -27.47 3.96
CA GLY A 244 3.12 -26.80 3.26
C GLY A 244 3.00 -25.28 3.39
N PHE A 245 4.13 -24.55 3.40
CA PHE A 245 4.16 -23.10 3.60
C PHE A 245 3.43 -22.29 2.50
N ASN A 246 3.01 -22.94 1.41
CA ASN A 246 2.18 -22.37 0.35
C ASN A 246 0.88 -23.19 0.18
N PRO A 247 -0.03 -23.17 1.16
CA PRO A 247 -1.17 -24.09 1.23
C PRO A 247 -2.25 -23.81 0.20
N ALA A 248 -2.37 -22.57 -0.30
CA ALA A 248 -3.43 -22.13 -1.22
C ALA A 248 -3.39 -22.83 -2.59
N HIS A 249 -2.26 -23.42 -2.96
CA HIS A 249 -2.05 -23.96 -4.29
C HIS A 249 -1.98 -25.46 -4.33
N GLN A 250 -2.32 -26.00 -5.53
CA GLN A 250 -1.97 -27.35 -5.90
C GLN A 250 -0.46 -27.46 -6.09
N LYS A 251 0.13 -28.55 -5.62
CA LYS A 251 1.55 -28.85 -5.83
C LYS A 251 1.87 -29.01 -7.31
N LEU A 252 2.83 -28.22 -7.80
CA LEU A 252 3.27 -28.22 -9.20
C LEU A 252 4.66 -28.80 -9.38
N PHE A 253 5.59 -28.54 -8.43
CA PHE A 253 6.98 -28.99 -8.52
C PHE A 253 7.64 -29.09 -7.13
N SER A 254 8.84 -29.65 -7.09
CA SER A 254 9.65 -29.73 -5.87
C SER A 254 10.10 -28.34 -5.42
N GLY A 255 9.85 -28.00 -4.15
CA GLY A 255 10.24 -26.72 -3.56
C GLY A 255 9.18 -25.61 -3.69
N ASP A 256 7.98 -25.89 -4.22
CA ASP A 256 6.88 -24.93 -4.30
C ASP A 256 6.15 -24.71 -2.97
N GLY A 257 6.47 -25.51 -1.95
CA GLY A 257 5.88 -25.40 -0.62
C GLY A 257 4.41 -25.82 -0.54
N ALA A 258 3.83 -26.34 -1.62
CA ALA A 258 2.42 -26.70 -1.66
C ALA A 258 2.20 -28.15 -1.20
N THR A 259 1.14 -28.38 -0.43
CA THR A 259 0.60 -29.72 -0.14
C THR A 259 -0.25 -30.16 -1.34
N PRO A 260 0.04 -31.36 -1.93
CA PRO A 260 -0.66 -31.80 -3.13
C PRO A 260 -2.14 -32.10 -2.86
N GLU A 261 -2.98 -31.77 -3.86
CA GLU A 261 -4.41 -32.13 -3.88
C GLU A 261 -4.60 -33.35 -4.78
N GLY A 262 -5.28 -34.38 -4.27
CA GLY A 262 -5.47 -35.63 -5.01
C GLY A 262 -5.95 -36.76 -4.14
N LYS A 263 -6.06 -37.93 -4.76
CA LYS A 263 -6.36 -39.22 -4.08
C LYS A 263 -5.06 -40.03 -4.00
N TYR A 264 -4.71 -40.40 -2.80
CA TYR A 264 -3.47 -41.10 -2.45
C TYR A 264 -3.75 -42.32 -1.60
N THR A 265 -2.72 -43.11 -1.34
CA THR A 265 -2.72 -44.17 -0.34
C THR A 265 -1.46 -44.06 0.52
N ILE A 266 -1.52 -44.55 1.74
CA ILE A 266 -0.33 -44.74 2.56
C ILE A 266 0.51 -45.83 1.93
N SER A 267 1.73 -45.52 1.51
CA SER A 267 2.66 -46.48 0.91
C SER A 267 3.61 -47.09 1.93
N VAL A 268 4.02 -46.35 2.96
CA VAL A 268 4.92 -46.81 4.02
C VAL A 268 4.51 -46.20 5.36
N VAL A 269 4.47 -47.02 6.39
CA VAL A 269 4.31 -46.60 7.79
C VAL A 269 5.69 -46.57 8.44
N LYS A 270 6.14 -45.38 8.88
CA LYS A 270 7.43 -45.17 9.53
C LYS A 270 7.24 -44.90 11.02
N THR A 271 7.81 -45.83 11.83
CA THR A 271 7.84 -45.70 13.29
C THR A 271 9.18 -45.15 13.78
N ASN A 272 9.38 -45.09 15.10
CA ASN A 272 10.57 -44.52 15.74
C ASN A 272 11.89 -45.02 15.09
N GLY A 273 12.77 -44.09 14.76
CA GLY A 273 14.08 -44.32 14.15
C GLY A 273 14.11 -44.51 12.63
N HIS A 274 12.93 -44.60 11.98
CA HIS A 274 12.83 -44.71 10.51
C HIS A 274 12.26 -43.45 9.83
N SER A 275 11.97 -42.43 10.60
CA SER A 275 11.50 -41.14 10.12
C SER A 275 12.43 -40.02 10.55
N LYS A 276 12.60 -38.99 9.70
CA LYS A 276 13.22 -37.71 10.08
C LYS A 276 12.42 -37.01 11.19
N TYR A 277 11.12 -37.25 11.22
CA TYR A 277 10.17 -36.75 12.21
C TYR A 277 9.85 -37.83 13.23
N TYR A 278 9.06 -37.50 14.26
CA TYR A 278 8.65 -38.43 15.32
C TYR A 278 8.13 -39.77 14.77
N LYS A 279 7.13 -39.72 13.87
CA LYS A 279 6.54 -40.85 13.11
C LYS A 279 6.01 -40.30 11.79
N ALA A 280 5.86 -41.12 10.76
CA ALA A 280 5.35 -40.66 9.47
C ALA A 280 4.60 -41.76 8.71
N LEU A 281 3.64 -41.30 7.90
CA LEU A 281 2.88 -42.07 6.93
C LEU A 281 3.23 -41.54 5.55
N LEU A 282 4.08 -42.24 4.81
CA LEU A 282 4.50 -41.84 3.46
C LEU A 282 3.34 -42.09 2.49
N LEU A 283 2.98 -41.08 1.72
CA LEU A 283 1.98 -41.18 0.66
C LEU A 283 2.61 -41.67 -0.65
N ASN A 284 1.80 -42.31 -1.52
CA ASN A 284 2.24 -42.71 -2.86
C ASN A 284 2.34 -41.52 -3.86
N TYR A 285 2.66 -40.31 -3.34
CA TYR A 285 2.96 -39.16 -4.16
C TYR A 285 4.41 -39.21 -4.68
N PRO A 286 4.69 -38.90 -5.98
CA PRO A 286 3.72 -38.62 -7.02
C PRO A 286 3.14 -39.89 -7.63
N ASN A 287 1.81 -39.99 -7.72
CA ASN A 287 1.13 -41.08 -8.42
C ASN A 287 1.03 -40.80 -9.95
N ALA A 288 0.32 -41.65 -10.71
CA ALA A 288 0.18 -41.50 -12.15
C ALA A 288 -0.49 -40.18 -12.55
N THR A 289 -1.51 -39.73 -11.81
CA THR A 289 -2.23 -38.48 -12.06
C THR A 289 -1.31 -37.28 -11.85
N ASP A 290 -0.50 -37.29 -10.80
CA ASP A 290 0.47 -36.21 -10.51
C ASP A 290 1.53 -36.11 -11.62
N ARG A 291 2.03 -37.25 -12.09
CA ARG A 291 3.02 -37.30 -13.18
C ARG A 291 2.46 -36.77 -14.49
N ALA A 292 1.21 -37.15 -14.84
CA ALA A 292 0.52 -36.66 -16.03
C ALA A 292 0.34 -35.13 -15.97
N ARG A 293 -0.18 -34.62 -14.85
CA ARG A 293 -0.35 -33.17 -14.61
C ARG A 293 1.00 -32.41 -14.66
N PHE A 294 2.04 -32.96 -14.06
CA PHE A 294 3.39 -32.37 -14.11
C PHE A 294 3.92 -32.28 -15.53
N SER A 295 3.77 -33.33 -16.33
CA SER A 295 4.20 -33.38 -17.74
C SER A 295 3.43 -32.38 -18.59
N GLU A 296 2.11 -32.29 -18.40
CA GLU A 296 1.26 -31.31 -19.09
C GLU A 296 1.68 -29.87 -18.75
N ASN A 297 1.88 -29.55 -17.47
CA ASN A 297 2.32 -28.23 -17.03
C ASN A 297 3.69 -27.84 -17.60
N LYS A 298 4.60 -28.80 -17.75
CA LYS A 298 5.86 -28.58 -18.45
C LYS A 298 5.66 -28.27 -19.94
N ALA A 299 4.82 -29.05 -20.60
CA ALA A 299 4.54 -28.87 -22.04
C ALA A 299 3.90 -27.50 -22.31
N ARG A 300 3.00 -27.05 -21.42
CA ARG A 300 2.34 -25.75 -21.50
C ARG A 300 3.18 -24.57 -21.03
N GLY A 301 4.39 -24.79 -20.50
CA GLY A 301 5.26 -23.74 -19.97
C GLY A 301 4.79 -23.14 -18.64
N VAL A 302 3.84 -23.76 -17.95
CA VAL A 302 3.36 -23.32 -16.61
C VAL A 302 4.46 -23.45 -15.57
N ILE A 303 5.32 -24.47 -15.73
CA ILE A 303 6.50 -24.69 -14.88
C ILE A 303 7.77 -24.79 -15.72
N SER A 304 8.90 -24.46 -15.11
CA SER A 304 10.20 -24.51 -15.78
C SER A 304 10.49 -25.92 -16.34
N ARG A 305 11.11 -26.00 -17.51
CA ARG A 305 11.61 -27.28 -18.09
C ARG A 305 12.59 -27.98 -17.16
N ARG A 306 13.30 -27.25 -16.28
CA ARG A 306 14.25 -27.80 -15.29
C ARG A 306 13.59 -28.24 -14.00
N ALA A 307 12.29 -27.92 -13.78
CA ALA A 307 11.57 -28.31 -12.57
C ALA A 307 11.57 -29.84 -12.40
N ARG A 308 11.60 -30.27 -11.14
CA ARG A 308 11.43 -31.68 -10.73
C ARG A 308 10.09 -31.83 -10.04
N ILE A 309 9.44 -32.98 -10.20
CA ILE A 309 8.10 -33.21 -9.58
C ILE A 309 8.15 -33.27 -8.05
N GLY A 310 9.25 -33.73 -7.48
CA GLY A 310 9.39 -33.96 -6.05
C GLY A 310 8.87 -35.34 -5.60
N GLY A 311 8.75 -35.52 -4.29
CA GLY A 311 8.34 -36.76 -3.64
C GLY A 311 8.35 -36.60 -2.13
N LEU A 312 8.26 -37.73 -1.39
CA LEU A 312 8.37 -37.79 0.06
C LEU A 312 7.30 -36.93 0.78
N ILE A 313 6.09 -36.91 0.25
CA ILE A 313 4.95 -36.28 0.94
C ILE A 313 4.48 -37.26 2.04
N GLU A 314 4.46 -36.78 3.27
CA GLU A 314 4.14 -37.53 4.45
C GLU A 314 3.07 -36.85 5.29
N ILE A 315 2.27 -37.65 6.03
CA ILE A 315 1.58 -37.19 7.24
C ILE A 315 2.51 -37.55 8.40
N HIS A 316 2.99 -36.57 9.17
CA HIS A 316 4.04 -36.81 10.17
C HIS A 316 3.80 -36.04 11.48
N GLY A 317 4.50 -36.40 12.53
CA GLY A 317 4.50 -35.71 13.82
C GLY A 317 5.28 -34.40 13.80
N GLU A 318 5.55 -33.83 14.96
CA GLU A 318 6.23 -32.57 15.21
C GLU A 318 5.48 -31.30 14.73
N GLY A 319 4.17 -31.42 14.50
CA GLY A 319 3.25 -30.29 14.35
C GLY A 319 2.92 -29.63 15.69
N GLY A 320 1.97 -28.69 15.69
CA GLY A 320 1.59 -27.87 16.83
C GLY A 320 2.34 -26.54 16.86
N ARG A 321 2.83 -26.07 15.70
CA ARG A 321 3.55 -24.79 15.55
C ARG A 321 2.62 -23.62 15.23
N ASN A 322 1.32 -23.90 15.04
CA ASN A 322 0.29 -22.91 14.67
C ASN A 322 0.62 -22.10 13.40
N ARG A 323 1.26 -22.73 12.44
CA ARG A 323 1.58 -22.17 11.12
C ARG A 323 1.88 -23.25 10.11
N ASP A 324 1.66 -22.95 8.83
CA ASP A 324 2.12 -23.79 7.73
C ASP A 324 3.63 -23.62 7.54
N TRP A 325 4.36 -24.72 7.59
CA TRP A 325 5.82 -24.68 7.63
C TRP A 325 6.52 -25.78 6.85
N THR A 326 5.77 -26.81 6.43
CA THR A 326 6.38 -27.93 5.72
C THR A 326 6.66 -27.59 4.25
N GLU A 327 7.42 -28.44 3.56
CA GLU A 327 7.62 -28.32 2.11
C GLU A 327 6.53 -29.05 1.28
N GLY A 328 5.40 -29.33 1.90
CA GLY A 328 4.23 -29.99 1.29
C GLY A 328 3.70 -31.18 2.06
N CYS A 329 4.33 -31.59 3.15
CA CYS A 329 3.81 -32.60 4.08
C CYS A 329 2.63 -32.05 4.90
N VAL A 330 1.96 -32.97 5.61
CA VAL A 330 0.90 -32.65 6.57
C VAL A 330 1.42 -32.99 7.95
N ALA A 331 1.57 -31.98 8.83
CA ALA A 331 2.10 -32.20 10.17
C ALA A 331 0.97 -32.22 11.20
N LEU A 332 1.00 -33.21 12.08
CA LEU A 332 0.15 -33.37 13.25
C LEU A 332 1.00 -33.28 14.51
N THR A 333 0.40 -33.06 15.66
CA THR A 333 1.12 -33.25 16.94
C THR A 333 1.52 -34.71 17.13
N ASN A 334 2.54 -34.98 17.92
CA ASN A 334 2.99 -36.36 18.19
C ASN A 334 1.88 -37.19 18.80
N LYS A 335 1.06 -36.61 19.67
CA LYS A 335 -0.09 -37.29 20.30
C LYS A 335 -1.17 -37.64 19.25
N GLU A 336 -1.45 -36.78 18.33
CA GLU A 336 -2.41 -37.04 17.25
C GLU A 336 -1.88 -38.09 16.27
N MET A 337 -0.57 -38.05 15.96
CA MET A 337 0.08 -39.08 15.15
C MET A 337 -0.07 -40.46 15.80
N ASP A 338 0.18 -40.57 17.11
CA ASP A 338 -0.01 -41.81 17.86
C ASP A 338 -1.45 -42.31 17.82
N HIS A 339 -2.41 -41.41 17.88
CA HIS A 339 -3.83 -41.77 17.79
C HIS A 339 -4.18 -42.23 16.38
N LEU A 340 -3.83 -41.46 15.32
CA LEU A 340 -4.12 -41.79 13.92
C LEU A 340 -3.54 -43.17 13.52
N MET A 341 -2.29 -43.46 13.92
CA MET A 341 -1.59 -44.67 13.55
C MET A 341 -2.20 -45.98 14.16
N ARG A 342 -3.17 -45.87 15.06
CA ARG A 342 -3.91 -47.03 15.55
C ARG A 342 -4.96 -47.54 14.55
N TYR A 343 -5.35 -46.67 13.60
CA TYR A 343 -6.47 -46.94 12.68
C TYR A 343 -6.01 -47.12 11.24
N VAL A 344 -4.80 -46.65 10.88
CA VAL A 344 -4.33 -46.62 9.50
C VAL A 344 -3.12 -47.52 9.27
N SER A 345 -3.03 -48.09 8.08
CA SER A 345 -1.94 -48.97 7.66
C SER A 345 -1.55 -48.67 6.20
N THR A 346 -0.54 -49.40 5.70
CA THR A 346 -0.23 -49.36 4.25
C THR A 346 -1.48 -49.76 3.47
N GLY A 347 -1.78 -49.02 2.41
CA GLY A 347 -2.97 -49.15 1.57
C GLY A 347 -4.14 -48.25 2.00
N THR A 348 -4.16 -47.74 3.24
CA THR A 348 -5.25 -46.84 3.68
C THR A 348 -5.40 -45.65 2.71
N PRO A 349 -6.62 -45.37 2.19
CA PRO A 349 -6.88 -44.22 1.33
C PRO A 349 -6.65 -42.90 2.05
N VAL A 350 -6.01 -41.94 1.33
CA VAL A 350 -5.81 -40.58 1.79
C VAL A 350 -6.22 -39.60 0.68
N THR A 351 -7.22 -38.80 0.93
CA THR A 351 -7.68 -37.78 -0.01
C THR A 351 -7.36 -36.40 0.52
N ILE A 352 -6.69 -35.59 -0.29
CA ILE A 352 -6.32 -34.20 0.06
C ILE A 352 -7.06 -33.28 -0.88
N VAL A 353 -7.86 -32.37 -0.31
CA VAL A 353 -8.63 -31.37 -1.05
C VAL A 353 -8.29 -29.97 -0.54
N ARG A 354 -8.39 -28.96 -1.41
CA ARG A 354 -8.24 -27.58 -0.95
C ARG A 354 -9.39 -27.20 -0.04
N ARG A 355 -10.61 -27.57 -0.44
CA ARG A 355 -11.83 -27.27 0.31
C ARG A 355 -12.91 -28.32 0.03
N SER A 356 -13.69 -28.64 1.03
CA SER A 356 -14.97 -29.31 0.85
C SER A 356 -15.98 -28.76 1.85
N ASP A 357 -17.16 -28.45 1.38
CA ASP A 357 -18.31 -27.98 2.15
C ASP A 357 -19.36 -29.09 2.36
N GLN A 358 -19.14 -30.27 1.79
CA GLN A 358 -19.99 -31.45 1.93
C GLN A 358 -19.23 -32.53 2.68
N TRP A 359 -19.67 -32.77 3.91
CA TRP A 359 -19.13 -33.79 4.79
C TRP A 359 -20.23 -34.76 5.19
N PRO A 360 -19.93 -36.04 5.39
CA PRO A 360 -20.89 -37.03 5.83
C PRO A 360 -21.42 -36.75 7.24
#